data_0c54269ccc4dfdacbf07a7ed8f8d0027
#
_entry.id   0c54269ccc4dfdacbf07a7ed8f8d0027
#
_cell.length_a   1.000
_cell.length_b   1.000
_cell.length_c   1.000
_cell.angle_alpha   90.00
_cell.angle_beta   90.00
_cell.angle_gamma   90.00
#
_symmetry.space_group_name_H-M   'P 1'
#
loop_
_entity.id
_entity.type
_entity.pdbx_description
1 polymer ?
#
loop_
_entity_poly.entity_id
_entity_poly.type
_entity_poly.pdbx_seq_one_letter_code
_entity_poly.pdbx_strand_id
1 'polypeptide(L)'
;MFTEKFYDGVDFWDAEILENELKGITFTRCSFRGADFAGIVLQSCQFDRCRFEGARFSGVDARQCGFIACMFQYADCFGAAFHDCKMLGTSFSGANIEGLRIDSGDWRMAALPGADFRKQKLNGIRFAEADLRQCRFDRAELKGCDFEGADIRGASFEEADLRGCNLERTALLDARFKGAKVDLKQAVLFAEALGVRVDV
;
A
#
# COMPACT_ATOMS: atom_id res chain seq x y z
N MET A 1 -11.36 -17.41 -19.42
CA MET A 1 -11.00 -16.20 -20.19
C MET A 1 -9.49 -16.16 -20.48
N PHE A 2 -8.64 -16.40 -19.49
CA PHE A 2 -7.19 -16.34 -19.65
C PHE A 2 -6.60 -17.71 -19.99
N THR A 3 -6.28 -17.95 -21.25
CA THR A 3 -5.72 -19.22 -21.76
C THR A 3 -4.19 -19.20 -21.77
N GLU A 4 -3.58 -18.02 -21.79
CA GLU A 4 -2.14 -17.83 -21.83
C GLU A 4 -1.59 -17.47 -20.45
N LYS A 5 -0.28 -17.62 -20.28
CA LYS A 5 0.44 -17.21 -19.06
C LYS A 5 1.05 -15.82 -19.16
N PHE A 6 1.04 -15.22 -20.33
CA PHE A 6 1.60 -13.91 -20.58
C PHE A 6 0.73 -13.09 -21.54
N TYR A 7 0.43 -11.86 -21.15
CA TYR A 7 -0.33 -10.89 -21.92
C TYR A 7 0.45 -9.57 -21.94
N ASP A 8 0.61 -8.96 -23.11
CA ASP A 8 1.29 -7.68 -23.26
C ASP A 8 0.46 -6.72 -24.12
N GLY A 9 0.14 -5.54 -23.56
CA GLY A 9 -0.59 -4.47 -24.24
C GLY A 9 -2.05 -4.82 -24.59
N VAL A 10 -2.62 -5.85 -23.97
CA VAL A 10 -3.98 -6.29 -24.27
C VAL A 10 -4.99 -5.39 -23.55
N ASP A 11 -6.08 -5.05 -24.24
CA ASP A 11 -7.20 -4.31 -23.66
C ASP A 11 -8.29 -5.28 -23.18
N PHE A 12 -8.52 -5.31 -21.88
CA PHE A 12 -9.58 -6.04 -21.18
C PHE A 12 -10.62 -5.06 -20.62
N TRP A 13 -10.92 -3.99 -21.35
CA TRP A 13 -11.89 -2.97 -20.92
C TRP A 13 -13.26 -3.61 -20.65
N ASP A 14 -13.86 -3.26 -19.49
CA ASP A 14 -15.14 -3.78 -19.01
C ASP A 14 -15.25 -5.32 -19.01
N ALA A 15 -14.11 -6.03 -19.01
CA ALA A 15 -14.12 -7.48 -19.00
C ALA A 15 -14.73 -8.03 -17.70
N GLU A 16 -15.64 -8.95 -17.81
CA GLU A 16 -16.13 -9.77 -16.71
C GLU A 16 -15.21 -10.98 -16.55
N ILE A 17 -14.52 -11.07 -15.41
CA ILE A 17 -13.60 -12.17 -15.13
C ILE A 17 -14.36 -13.27 -14.42
N LEU A 18 -14.65 -14.35 -15.14
CA LEU A 18 -15.53 -15.44 -14.66
C LEU A 18 -14.80 -16.47 -13.80
N GLU A 19 -13.47 -16.43 -13.79
CA GLU A 19 -12.64 -17.32 -12.96
C GLU A 19 -12.68 -16.86 -11.50
N ASN A 20 -12.84 -17.80 -10.58
CA ASN A 20 -12.75 -17.51 -9.14
C ASN A 20 -11.30 -17.29 -8.66
N GLU A 21 -10.33 -17.79 -9.43
CA GLU A 21 -8.89 -17.67 -9.13
C GLU A 21 -8.09 -17.45 -10.42
N LEU A 22 -7.12 -16.53 -10.34
CA LEU A 22 -6.07 -16.37 -11.34
C LEU A 22 -4.73 -16.72 -10.73
N LYS A 23 -3.94 -17.57 -11.40
CA LYS A 23 -2.67 -18.07 -10.85
C LYS A 23 -1.52 -18.02 -11.85
N GLY A 24 -0.43 -17.35 -11.44
CA GLY A 24 0.84 -17.36 -12.15
C GLY A 24 0.75 -16.77 -13.55
N ILE A 25 -0.09 -15.74 -13.73
CA ILE A 25 -0.25 -15.03 -15.02
C ILE A 25 0.49 -13.71 -14.92
N THR A 26 1.15 -13.34 -16.00
CA THR A 26 1.85 -12.06 -16.14
C THR A 26 1.12 -11.18 -17.14
N PHE A 27 0.80 -9.96 -16.72
CA PHE A 27 0.20 -8.92 -17.53
C PHE A 27 1.13 -7.71 -17.56
N THR A 28 1.52 -7.29 -18.74
CA THR A 28 2.37 -6.11 -18.94
C THR A 28 1.63 -5.09 -19.81
N ARG A 29 1.56 -3.85 -19.35
CA ARG A 29 0.91 -2.74 -20.07
C ARG A 29 -0.53 -3.04 -20.51
N CYS A 30 -1.22 -3.96 -19.80
CA CYS A 30 -2.62 -4.29 -20.09
C CYS A 30 -3.57 -3.27 -19.49
N SER A 31 -4.73 -3.11 -20.14
CA SER A 31 -5.81 -2.26 -19.65
C SER A 31 -6.92 -3.15 -19.08
N PHE A 32 -7.25 -2.94 -17.80
CA PHE A 32 -8.36 -3.56 -17.08
C PHE A 32 -9.36 -2.48 -16.61
N ARG A 33 -9.49 -1.42 -17.40
CA ARG A 33 -10.39 -0.31 -17.07
C ARG A 33 -11.83 -0.81 -17.01
N GLY A 34 -12.52 -0.52 -15.89
CA GLY A 34 -13.88 -0.98 -15.68
C GLY A 34 -14.04 -2.50 -15.46
N ALA A 35 -12.97 -3.29 -15.60
CA ALA A 35 -13.07 -4.75 -15.48
C ALA A 35 -13.50 -5.20 -14.09
N ASP A 36 -14.21 -6.32 -14.02
CA ASP A 36 -14.75 -6.87 -12.78
C ASP A 36 -13.86 -8.00 -12.24
N PHE A 37 -13.14 -7.69 -11.16
CA PHE A 37 -12.33 -8.61 -10.36
C PHE A 37 -12.96 -8.91 -8.98
N ALA A 38 -14.20 -8.52 -8.74
CA ALA A 38 -14.78 -8.61 -7.40
C ALA A 38 -14.74 -10.04 -6.84
N GLY A 39 -14.16 -10.19 -5.63
CA GLY A 39 -14.08 -11.46 -4.91
C GLY A 39 -13.09 -12.49 -5.50
N ILE A 40 -12.29 -12.14 -6.50
CA ILE A 40 -11.32 -13.06 -7.12
C ILE A 40 -10.11 -13.28 -6.20
N VAL A 41 -9.60 -14.50 -6.19
CA VAL A 41 -8.29 -14.81 -5.62
C VAL A 41 -7.22 -14.66 -6.69
N LEU A 42 -6.21 -13.83 -6.41
CA LEU A 42 -5.02 -13.67 -7.26
C LEU A 42 -3.83 -14.33 -6.57
N GLN A 43 -3.22 -15.32 -7.20
CA GLN A 43 -2.05 -16.01 -6.66
C GLN A 43 -0.85 -15.92 -7.59
N SER A 44 0.25 -15.34 -7.10
CA SER A 44 1.51 -15.23 -7.83
C SER A 44 1.36 -14.61 -9.22
N CYS A 45 0.36 -13.73 -9.40
CA CYS A 45 0.16 -12.97 -10.63
C CYS A 45 1.06 -11.74 -10.66
N GLN A 46 1.46 -11.32 -11.86
CA GLN A 46 2.29 -10.14 -12.06
C GLN A 46 1.56 -9.16 -12.97
N PHE A 47 1.42 -7.92 -12.51
CA PHE A 47 0.86 -6.81 -13.27
C PHE A 47 1.91 -5.69 -13.33
N ASP A 48 2.49 -5.45 -14.50
CA ASP A 48 3.47 -4.40 -14.72
C ASP A 48 2.86 -3.30 -15.60
N ARG A 49 2.80 -2.07 -15.08
CA ARG A 49 2.24 -0.90 -15.76
C ARG A 49 0.82 -1.13 -16.30
N CYS A 50 0.02 -1.88 -15.56
CA CYS A 50 -1.37 -2.14 -15.91
C CYS A 50 -2.30 -1.06 -15.37
N ARG A 51 -3.45 -0.90 -16.03
CA ARG A 51 -4.44 0.13 -15.77
C ARG A 51 -5.72 -0.50 -15.24
N PHE A 52 -6.12 -0.13 -14.00
CA PHE A 52 -7.31 -0.62 -13.32
C PHE A 52 -8.30 0.52 -13.01
N GLU A 53 -8.24 1.62 -13.79
CA GLU A 53 -9.11 2.75 -13.51
C GLU A 53 -10.58 2.36 -13.61
N GLY A 54 -11.34 2.66 -12.56
CA GLY A 54 -12.75 2.30 -12.45
C GLY A 54 -13.04 0.79 -12.33
N ALA A 55 -12.00 -0.06 -12.22
CA ALA A 55 -12.21 -1.50 -12.06
C ALA A 55 -12.89 -1.83 -10.73
N ARG A 56 -13.69 -2.89 -10.70
CA ARG A 56 -14.25 -3.47 -9.49
C ARG A 56 -13.26 -4.47 -8.92
N PHE A 57 -12.60 -4.09 -7.84
CA PHE A 57 -11.57 -4.87 -7.16
C PHE A 57 -11.98 -5.21 -5.72
N SER A 58 -13.27 -5.03 -5.39
CA SER A 58 -13.81 -5.23 -4.06
C SER A 58 -13.70 -6.69 -3.61
N GLY A 59 -13.17 -6.89 -2.39
CA GLY A 59 -12.99 -8.22 -1.80
C GLY A 59 -11.96 -9.11 -2.52
N VAL A 60 -11.13 -8.58 -3.39
CA VAL A 60 -10.00 -9.34 -3.98
C VAL A 60 -9.05 -9.81 -2.88
N ASP A 61 -8.61 -11.06 -2.97
CA ASP A 61 -7.58 -11.65 -2.12
C ASP A 61 -6.33 -11.92 -2.98
N ALA A 62 -5.37 -10.98 -2.93
CA ALA A 62 -4.13 -11.07 -3.71
C ALA A 62 -2.98 -11.59 -2.83
N ARG A 63 -2.35 -12.68 -3.26
CA ARG A 63 -1.27 -13.36 -2.53
C ARG A 63 -0.03 -13.49 -3.40
N GLN A 64 1.11 -13.00 -2.86
CA GLN A 64 2.41 -13.07 -3.55
C GLN A 64 2.36 -12.48 -4.97
N CYS A 65 1.53 -11.48 -5.17
CA CYS A 65 1.36 -10.81 -6.45
C CYS A 65 2.26 -9.58 -6.59
N GLY A 66 2.60 -9.24 -7.82
CA GLY A 66 3.26 -7.98 -8.15
C GLY A 66 2.30 -7.04 -8.87
N PHE A 67 2.20 -5.82 -8.37
CA PHE A 67 1.54 -4.69 -9.02
C PHE A 67 2.57 -3.57 -9.11
N ILE A 68 3.28 -3.52 -10.23
CA ILE A 68 4.38 -2.57 -10.44
C ILE A 68 3.88 -1.42 -11.30
N ALA A 69 3.96 -0.19 -10.78
CA ALA A 69 3.52 1.02 -11.47
C ALA A 69 2.08 0.90 -12.04
N CYS A 70 1.20 0.20 -11.32
CA CYS A 70 -0.21 0.06 -11.70
C CYS A 70 -1.05 1.23 -11.22
N MET A 71 -2.18 1.49 -11.90
CA MET A 71 -3.06 2.62 -11.61
C MET A 71 -4.47 2.14 -11.26
N PHE A 72 -4.92 2.45 -10.04
CA PHE A 72 -6.26 2.09 -9.52
C PHE A 72 -7.16 3.32 -9.33
N GLN A 73 -6.93 4.39 -10.11
CA GLN A 73 -7.74 5.60 -9.98
C GLN A 73 -9.23 5.29 -10.21
N TYR A 74 -10.09 5.72 -9.30
CA TYR A 74 -11.54 5.45 -9.30
C TYR A 74 -11.92 3.97 -9.21
N ALA A 75 -10.99 3.06 -8.98
CA ALA A 75 -11.30 1.66 -8.75
C ALA A 75 -12.01 1.47 -7.39
N ASP A 76 -12.89 0.47 -7.33
CA ASP A 76 -13.48 0.03 -6.07
C ASP A 76 -12.65 -1.12 -5.49
N CYS A 77 -11.79 -0.81 -4.52
CA CYS A 77 -10.96 -1.76 -3.79
C CYS A 77 -11.49 -2.02 -2.36
N PHE A 78 -12.80 -1.83 -2.12
CA PHE A 78 -13.42 -2.06 -0.81
C PHE A 78 -13.10 -3.46 -0.28
N GLY A 79 -12.51 -3.53 0.90
CA GLY A 79 -12.19 -4.80 1.58
C GLY A 79 -11.15 -5.67 0.87
N ALA A 80 -10.47 -5.18 -0.16
CA ALA A 80 -9.38 -5.91 -0.80
C ALA A 80 -8.26 -6.24 0.19
N ALA A 81 -7.62 -7.41 0.01
CA ALA A 81 -6.52 -7.87 0.85
C ALA A 81 -5.27 -8.19 0.00
N PHE A 82 -4.11 -7.72 0.45
CA PHE A 82 -2.83 -7.93 -0.21
C PHE A 82 -1.86 -8.61 0.76
N HIS A 83 -1.51 -9.86 0.47
CA HIS A 83 -0.65 -10.71 1.28
C HIS A 83 0.68 -10.92 0.58
N ASP A 84 1.76 -10.47 1.18
CA ASP A 84 3.13 -10.57 0.63
C ASP A 84 3.23 -10.06 -0.82
N CYS A 85 2.59 -8.92 -1.10
CA CYS A 85 2.52 -8.35 -2.43
C CYS A 85 3.60 -7.28 -2.64
N LYS A 86 4.02 -7.12 -3.90
CA LYS A 86 4.93 -6.08 -4.33
C LYS A 86 4.13 -5.00 -5.07
N MET A 87 3.98 -3.83 -4.43
CA MET A 87 3.13 -2.71 -4.89
C MET A 87 3.96 -1.50 -5.33
N LEU A 88 5.17 -1.73 -5.82
CA LEU A 88 6.15 -0.68 -6.13
C LEU A 88 5.60 0.37 -7.11
N GLY A 89 5.51 1.62 -6.67
CA GLY A 89 5.03 2.74 -7.49
C GLY A 89 3.56 2.64 -7.92
N THR A 90 2.77 1.76 -7.30
CA THR A 90 1.33 1.61 -7.61
C THR A 90 0.51 2.70 -6.93
N SER A 91 -0.45 3.27 -7.65
CA SER A 91 -1.28 4.36 -7.18
C SER A 91 -2.73 3.94 -6.94
N PHE A 92 -3.21 4.18 -5.70
CA PHE A 92 -4.62 4.08 -5.30
C PHE A 92 -5.26 5.46 -5.15
N SER A 93 -4.66 6.51 -5.69
CA SER A 93 -5.20 7.87 -5.58
C SER A 93 -6.59 7.95 -6.20
N GLY A 94 -7.59 8.38 -5.39
CA GLY A 94 -8.99 8.46 -5.82
C GLY A 94 -9.73 7.12 -5.89
N ALA A 95 -9.10 5.99 -5.52
CA ALA A 95 -9.78 4.71 -5.37
C ALA A 95 -10.57 4.64 -4.05
N ASN A 96 -11.61 3.82 -4.03
CA ASN A 96 -12.24 3.41 -2.78
C ASN A 96 -11.38 2.31 -2.14
N ILE A 97 -10.66 2.64 -1.09
CA ILE A 97 -9.79 1.72 -0.34
C ILE A 97 -10.29 1.47 1.09
N GLU A 98 -11.58 1.68 1.34
CA GLU A 98 -12.18 1.38 2.65
C GLU A 98 -12.05 -0.10 2.97
N GLY A 99 -11.58 -0.42 4.18
CA GLY A 99 -11.38 -1.80 4.60
C GLY A 99 -10.20 -2.52 3.94
N LEU A 100 -9.33 -1.79 3.21
CA LEU A 100 -8.09 -2.35 2.64
C LEU A 100 -7.25 -3.00 3.73
N ARG A 101 -6.75 -4.20 3.48
CA ARG A 101 -5.86 -4.94 4.37
C ARG A 101 -4.56 -5.28 3.69
N ILE A 102 -3.46 -5.06 4.40
CA ILE A 102 -2.13 -5.47 4.00
C ILE A 102 -1.46 -6.15 5.19
N ASP A 103 -0.73 -7.23 5.00
CA ASP A 103 -0.07 -7.92 6.11
C ASP A 103 1.46 -7.96 5.97
N SER A 104 1.98 -7.85 4.76
CA SER A 104 3.41 -7.84 4.44
C SER A 104 3.65 -7.26 3.04
N GLY A 105 4.90 -7.21 2.62
CA GLY A 105 5.25 -6.87 1.25
C GLY A 105 6.02 -5.57 1.06
N ASP A 106 6.13 -5.18 -0.20
CA ASP A 106 6.91 -4.03 -0.64
C ASP A 106 5.99 -2.94 -1.21
N TRP A 107 5.74 -1.91 -0.41
CA TRP A 107 4.86 -0.78 -0.74
C TRP A 107 5.65 0.51 -1.00
N ARG A 108 6.92 0.38 -1.37
CA ARG A 108 7.74 1.54 -1.69
C ARG A 108 7.18 2.32 -2.86
N MET A 109 7.20 3.65 -2.75
CA MET A 109 6.69 4.59 -3.76
C MET A 109 5.18 4.40 -4.07
N ALA A 110 4.46 3.56 -3.29
CA ALA A 110 3.02 3.41 -3.49
C ALA A 110 2.27 4.67 -3.01
N ALA A 111 1.16 5.00 -3.67
CA ALA A 111 0.31 6.09 -3.25
C ALA A 111 -1.00 5.55 -2.63
N LEU A 112 -1.18 5.80 -1.33
CA LEU A 112 -2.30 5.36 -0.49
C LEU A 112 -2.91 6.51 0.30
N PRO A 113 -3.11 7.71 -0.26
CA PRO A 113 -3.53 8.87 0.53
C PRO A 113 -4.89 8.60 1.22
N GLY A 114 -4.95 8.90 2.52
CA GLY A 114 -6.15 8.75 3.32
C GLY A 114 -6.50 7.31 3.73
N ALA A 115 -5.64 6.33 3.49
CA ALA A 115 -5.87 4.94 3.87
C ALA A 115 -6.09 4.78 5.38
N ASP A 116 -7.03 3.91 5.76
CA ASP A 116 -7.32 3.60 7.16
C ASP A 116 -6.71 2.26 7.58
N PHE A 117 -5.58 2.34 8.26
CA PHE A 117 -4.83 1.21 8.79
C PHE A 117 -4.92 1.10 10.33
N ARG A 118 -5.91 1.73 10.93
CA ARG A 118 -6.08 1.70 12.39
C ARG A 118 -6.17 0.28 12.93
N LYS A 119 -5.41 0.02 14.01
CA LYS A 119 -5.37 -1.26 14.72
C LYS A 119 -4.90 -2.45 13.87
N GLN A 120 -4.38 -2.22 12.67
CA GLN A 120 -3.81 -3.29 11.83
C GLN A 120 -2.42 -3.68 12.29
N LYS A 121 -2.00 -4.90 11.93
CA LYS A 121 -0.65 -5.43 12.15
C LYS A 121 0.14 -5.33 10.85
N LEU A 122 1.02 -4.35 10.79
CA LEU A 122 1.74 -3.95 9.58
C LEU A 122 3.26 -4.08 9.76
N ASN A 123 3.70 -4.95 10.68
CA ASN A 123 5.11 -5.04 11.05
C ASN A 123 6.01 -5.38 9.84
N GLY A 124 7.15 -4.66 9.72
CA GLY A 124 8.16 -4.94 8.70
C GLY A 124 7.80 -4.53 7.28
N ILE A 125 6.68 -3.84 7.06
CA ILE A 125 6.29 -3.37 5.73
C ILE A 125 7.22 -2.24 5.27
N ARG A 126 7.59 -2.28 3.99
CA ARG A 126 8.40 -1.24 3.36
C ARG A 126 7.52 -0.19 2.72
N PHE A 127 7.46 1.00 3.33
CA PHE A 127 6.75 2.18 2.84
C PHE A 127 7.70 3.31 2.40
N ALA A 128 8.98 3.00 2.15
CA ALA A 128 9.92 4.05 1.77
C ALA A 128 9.43 4.82 0.52
N GLU A 129 9.50 6.15 0.59
CA GLU A 129 9.06 7.07 -0.47
C GLU A 129 7.56 6.95 -0.84
N ALA A 130 6.73 6.28 -0.02
CA ALA A 130 5.29 6.16 -0.26
C ALA A 130 4.55 7.48 0.04
N ASP A 131 3.48 7.74 -0.70
CA ASP A 131 2.51 8.80 -0.38
C ASP A 131 1.47 8.24 0.62
N LEU A 132 1.66 8.59 1.89
CA LEU A 132 0.83 8.17 3.02
C LEU A 132 0.12 9.39 3.66
N ARG A 133 -0.06 10.45 2.88
CA ARG A 133 -0.73 11.66 3.35
C ARG A 133 -2.12 11.33 3.90
N GLN A 134 -2.44 11.90 5.07
CA GLN A 134 -3.73 11.74 5.74
C GLN A 134 -4.08 10.29 6.12
N CYS A 135 -3.13 9.34 6.02
CA CYS A 135 -3.34 7.98 6.49
C CYS A 135 -3.58 7.91 7.99
N ARG A 136 -4.32 6.90 8.42
CA ARG A 136 -4.65 6.67 9.82
C ARG A 136 -4.02 5.36 10.28
N PHE A 137 -2.98 5.46 11.11
CA PHE A 137 -2.27 4.34 11.73
C PHE A 137 -2.52 4.27 13.24
N ASP A 138 -3.60 4.89 13.74
CA ASP A 138 -3.86 4.95 15.18
C ASP A 138 -3.96 3.53 15.76
N ARG A 139 -3.16 3.26 16.80
CA ARG A 139 -3.05 1.95 17.46
C ARG A 139 -2.58 0.80 16.55
N ALA A 140 -1.99 1.09 15.41
CA ALA A 140 -1.39 0.06 14.55
C ALA A 140 -0.09 -0.48 15.14
N GLU A 141 0.21 -1.75 14.83
CA GLU A 141 1.51 -2.36 15.09
C GLU A 141 2.38 -2.18 13.85
N LEU A 142 3.41 -1.32 13.94
CA LEU A 142 4.26 -0.91 12.80
C LEU A 142 5.74 -1.26 13.00
N LYS A 143 6.05 -2.15 13.96
CA LYS A 143 7.44 -2.45 14.32
C LYS A 143 8.30 -2.81 13.11
N GLY A 144 9.46 -2.15 13.01
CA GLY A 144 10.43 -2.45 11.96
C GLY A 144 9.98 -2.06 10.54
N CYS A 145 8.94 -1.25 10.39
CA CYS A 145 8.56 -0.70 9.09
C CYS A 145 9.63 0.30 8.58
N ASP A 146 9.70 0.41 7.27
CA ASP A 146 10.54 1.39 6.61
C ASP A 146 9.68 2.52 6.03
N PHE A 147 9.77 3.70 6.64
CA PHE A 147 9.09 4.92 6.19
C PHE A 147 10.07 5.95 5.60
N GLU A 148 11.30 5.55 5.28
CA GLU A 148 12.31 6.48 4.78
C GLU A 148 11.77 7.33 3.63
N GLY A 149 11.81 8.67 3.80
CA GLY A 149 11.34 9.61 2.78
C GLY A 149 9.84 9.53 2.45
N ALA A 150 9.04 8.77 3.21
CA ALA A 150 7.60 8.72 3.00
C ALA A 150 6.92 10.07 3.29
N ASP A 151 5.94 10.44 2.50
CA ASP A 151 5.11 11.62 2.73
C ASP A 151 3.99 11.28 3.71
N ILE A 152 4.17 11.65 4.98
CA ILE A 152 3.22 11.40 6.06
C ILE A 152 2.42 12.63 6.50
N ARG A 153 2.39 13.70 5.69
CA ARG A 153 1.69 14.94 6.02
C ARG A 153 0.23 14.68 6.36
N GLY A 154 -0.19 15.15 7.52
CA GLY A 154 -1.54 14.97 8.03
C GLY A 154 -1.88 13.53 8.49
N ALA A 155 -0.94 12.59 8.42
CA ALA A 155 -1.14 11.25 8.93
C ALA A 155 -1.26 11.21 10.46
N SER A 156 -1.92 10.17 10.98
CA SER A 156 -2.04 9.93 12.41
C SER A 156 -1.42 8.60 12.79
N PHE A 157 -0.51 8.64 13.78
CA PHE A 157 0.13 7.49 14.42
C PHE A 157 -0.18 7.46 15.92
N GLU A 158 -1.34 7.99 16.33
CA GLU A 158 -1.68 8.07 17.74
C GLU A 158 -1.74 6.67 18.38
N GLU A 159 -1.02 6.49 19.48
CA GLU A 159 -0.90 5.21 20.20
C GLU A 159 -0.31 4.05 19.35
N ALA A 160 0.25 4.31 18.17
CA ALA A 160 0.88 3.29 17.33
C ALA A 160 2.23 2.81 17.90
N ASP A 161 2.63 1.59 17.57
CA ASP A 161 3.93 1.03 17.95
C ASP A 161 4.92 1.13 16.78
N LEU A 162 5.77 2.15 16.80
CA LEU A 162 6.74 2.48 15.76
C LEU A 162 8.15 1.96 16.05
N ARG A 163 8.37 1.21 17.11
CA ARG A 163 9.71 0.79 17.51
C ARG A 163 10.43 0.02 16.39
N GLY A 164 11.67 0.39 16.15
CA GLY A 164 12.49 -0.18 15.07
C GLY A 164 12.16 0.31 13.67
N CYS A 165 11.20 1.24 13.50
CA CYS A 165 10.94 1.85 12.19
C CYS A 165 12.10 2.75 11.75
N ASN A 166 12.36 2.76 10.46
CA ASN A 166 13.14 3.80 9.82
C ASN A 166 12.23 5.00 9.52
N LEU A 167 12.52 6.16 10.13
CA LEU A 167 11.78 7.41 9.94
C LEU A 167 12.68 8.50 9.34
N GLU A 168 13.83 8.13 8.78
CA GLU A 168 14.75 9.09 8.18
C GLU A 168 14.10 9.81 6.99
N ARG A 169 14.42 11.08 6.81
CA ARG A 169 13.90 11.92 5.72
C ARG A 169 12.36 12.08 5.69
N THR A 170 11.65 11.75 6.78
CA THR A 170 10.22 12.02 6.92
C THR A 170 9.98 13.36 7.60
N ALA A 171 8.91 14.08 7.20
CA ALA A 171 8.50 15.33 7.82
C ALA A 171 7.70 15.05 9.11
N LEU A 172 8.39 14.67 10.19
CA LEU A 172 7.76 14.19 11.44
C LEU A 172 6.80 15.19 12.07
N LEU A 173 7.08 16.50 11.96
CA LEU A 173 6.25 17.53 12.57
C LEU A 173 4.91 17.75 11.85
N ASP A 174 4.74 17.20 10.66
CA ASP A 174 3.52 17.32 9.87
C ASP A 174 2.51 16.20 10.15
N ALA A 175 2.81 15.29 11.08
CA ALA A 175 1.95 14.17 11.47
C ALA A 175 1.68 14.16 12.99
N ARG A 176 0.73 13.33 13.43
CA ARG A 176 0.35 13.22 14.85
C ARG A 176 0.89 11.94 15.46
N PHE A 177 1.60 12.06 16.59
CA PHE A 177 2.25 10.95 17.29
C PHE A 177 1.87 10.84 18.77
N LYS A 178 0.74 11.43 19.19
CA LYS A 178 0.35 11.41 20.61
C LYS A 178 0.25 9.96 21.12
N GLY A 179 1.05 9.62 22.14
CA GLY A 179 1.05 8.29 22.74
C GLY A 179 1.70 7.19 21.90
N ALA A 180 2.31 7.53 20.75
CA ALA A 180 3.07 6.56 19.96
C ALA A 180 4.27 6.01 20.75
N LYS A 181 4.58 4.73 20.52
CA LYS A 181 5.75 4.07 21.10
C LYS A 181 6.91 4.13 20.11
N VAL A 182 8.03 4.68 20.56
CA VAL A 182 9.26 4.81 19.80
C VAL A 182 10.43 4.24 20.62
N ASP A 183 11.54 3.93 19.95
CA ASP A 183 12.82 3.60 20.61
C ASP A 183 13.71 4.83 20.73
N LEU A 184 14.89 4.64 21.30
CA LEU A 184 15.84 5.74 21.55
C LEU A 184 16.33 6.40 20.25
N LYS A 185 16.61 5.60 19.21
CA LYS A 185 17.07 6.12 17.91
C LYS A 185 16.02 7.06 17.32
N GLN A 186 14.77 6.67 17.35
CA GLN A 186 13.67 7.46 16.85
C GLN A 186 13.39 8.70 17.71
N ALA A 187 13.53 8.59 19.05
CA ALA A 187 13.39 9.74 19.94
C ALA A 187 14.39 10.86 19.60
N VAL A 188 15.61 10.49 19.20
CA VAL A 188 16.63 11.45 18.70
C VAL A 188 16.12 12.16 17.44
N LEU A 189 15.57 11.43 16.44
CA LEU A 189 15.02 12.04 15.22
C LEU A 189 13.90 13.05 15.54
N PHE A 190 13.02 12.74 16.51
CA PHE A 190 11.98 13.68 16.94
C PHE A 190 12.56 14.93 17.60
N ALA A 191 13.60 14.78 18.44
CA ALA A 191 14.27 15.91 19.06
C ALA A 191 14.94 16.80 18.00
N GLU A 192 15.64 16.21 17.06
CA GLU A 192 16.27 16.92 15.95
C GLU A 192 15.26 17.62 15.04
N ALA A 193 14.12 16.99 14.75
CA ALA A 193 13.04 17.62 13.98
C ALA A 193 12.48 18.87 14.68
N LEU A 194 12.50 18.90 16.03
CA LEU A 194 12.13 20.07 16.85
C LEU A 194 13.27 21.10 16.95
N GLY A 195 14.42 20.88 16.32
CA GLY A 195 15.57 21.76 16.36
C GLY A 195 16.48 21.58 17.60
N VAL A 196 16.28 20.51 18.37
CA VAL A 196 17.13 20.17 19.52
C VAL A 196 18.40 19.46 19.00
N ARG A 197 19.57 19.84 19.51
CA ARG A 197 20.82 19.11 19.28
C ARG A 197 20.94 18.00 20.30
N VAL A 198 21.18 16.80 19.84
CA VAL A 198 21.41 15.64 20.70
C VAL A 198 22.89 15.24 20.59
N ASP A 199 23.63 15.38 21.67
CA ASP A 199 25.01 14.91 21.78
C ASP A 199 24.98 13.47 22.30
N VAL A 200 25.49 12.51 21.52
CA VAL A 200 25.52 11.07 21.82
C VAL A 200 26.94 10.61 22.15
#